data_e281ca9b80e0a6607c9fa87f5c3a94d7
#
_entry.id   e281ca9b80e0a6607c9fa87f5c3a94d7
#
_cell.length_a   1.000
_cell.length_b   1.000
_cell.length_c   1.000
_cell.angle_alpha   90.00
_cell.angle_beta   90.00
_cell.angle_gamma   90.00
#
_symmetry.space_group_name_H-M   'P 1'
#
loop_
_entity.id
_entity.type
_entity.pdbx_description
1 polymer ?
#
loop_
_entity_poly.entity_id
_entity_poly.type
_entity_poly.pdbx_seq_one_letter_code
_entity_poly.pdbx_strand_id
1 'polypeptide(L)'
;MEPEPLPPEEVTVTPDDLDEEDKVMLVLSYLWVLALVPFMVSRREFVRWHARQGLLLCGLAGVVFFGVIVVGAILSTLTKVFAWLFGFALLNLIFLYMALALVCMIKAMRGERWAIPFLGDLVERI
;
A
#
# COMPACT_ATOMS: atom_id res chain seq x y z
N MET A 1 40.11 -5.69 -6.69
CA MET A 1 38.90 -5.79 -7.52
C MET A 1 37.68 -5.59 -6.66
N GLU A 2 37.04 -4.46 -6.83
CA GLU A 2 35.83 -4.18 -6.05
C GLU A 2 34.68 -5.06 -6.56
N PRO A 3 33.92 -5.69 -5.68
CA PRO A 3 32.75 -6.45 -6.10
C PRO A 3 31.72 -5.51 -6.73
N GLU A 4 31.08 -5.96 -7.78
CA GLU A 4 30.00 -5.20 -8.39
C GLU A 4 28.91 -4.91 -7.37
N PRO A 5 28.37 -3.67 -7.34
CA PRO A 5 27.26 -3.38 -6.45
C PRO A 5 26.06 -4.26 -6.80
N LEU A 6 25.49 -4.91 -5.80
CA LEU A 6 24.30 -5.74 -6.00
C LEU A 6 23.13 -4.87 -6.48
N PRO A 7 22.29 -5.39 -7.40
CA PRO A 7 21.08 -4.69 -7.79
C PRO A 7 20.23 -4.38 -6.56
N PRO A 8 19.50 -3.26 -6.53
CA PRO A 8 18.67 -2.89 -5.38
C PRO A 8 17.68 -3.98 -4.96
N GLU A 9 17.28 -4.81 -5.89
CA GLU A 9 16.32 -5.89 -5.67
C GLU A 9 16.91 -7.06 -4.87
N GLU A 10 18.24 -7.22 -4.91
CA GLU A 10 18.93 -8.31 -4.20
C GLU A 10 19.37 -7.90 -2.80
N VAL A 11 19.25 -6.63 -2.46
CA VAL A 11 19.58 -6.15 -1.12
C VAL A 11 18.48 -6.59 -0.16
N THR A 12 18.74 -7.67 0.58
CA THR A 12 17.81 -8.15 1.61
C THR A 12 18.07 -7.41 2.91
N VAL A 13 17.01 -6.87 3.48
CA VAL A 13 17.05 -6.25 4.80
C VAL A 13 16.49 -7.25 5.80
N THR A 14 17.26 -7.57 6.85
CA THR A 14 16.81 -8.47 7.90
C THR A 14 16.00 -7.68 8.93
N PRO A 15 15.08 -8.32 9.68
CA PRO A 15 14.34 -7.63 10.74
C PRO A 15 15.23 -7.01 11.81
N ASP A 16 16.42 -7.58 12.05
CA ASP A 16 17.38 -7.06 13.03
C ASP A 16 18.04 -5.77 12.57
N ASP A 17 18.10 -5.52 11.27
CA ASP A 17 18.66 -4.29 10.70
C ASP A 17 17.69 -3.11 10.79
N LEU A 18 16.43 -3.37 11.13
CA LEU A 18 15.40 -2.34 11.26
C LEU A 18 15.33 -1.82 12.68
N ASP A 19 15.54 -0.52 12.84
CA ASP A 19 15.33 0.16 14.11
C ASP A 19 13.83 0.27 14.41
N GLU A 20 13.47 0.57 15.64
CA GLU A 20 12.07 0.78 16.02
C GLU A 20 11.44 1.91 15.20
N GLU A 21 12.21 2.98 14.94
CA GLU A 21 11.76 4.08 14.09
C GLU A 21 11.44 3.60 12.68
N ASP A 22 12.29 2.75 12.09
CA ASP A 22 12.04 2.17 10.76
C ASP A 22 10.78 1.32 10.75
N LYS A 23 10.55 0.53 11.80
CA LYS A 23 9.34 -0.30 11.91
C LYS A 23 8.09 0.56 12.00
N VAL A 24 8.13 1.64 12.78
CA VAL A 24 7.02 2.60 12.87
C VAL A 24 6.77 3.24 11.51
N MET A 25 7.83 3.64 10.81
CA MET A 25 7.71 4.24 9.47
C MET A 25 7.14 3.26 8.45
N LEU A 26 7.49 1.97 8.54
CA LEU A 26 6.92 0.94 7.66
C LEU A 26 5.44 0.72 7.93
N VAL A 27 5.02 0.73 9.20
CA VAL A 27 3.60 0.64 9.55
C VAL A 27 2.85 1.85 8.99
N LEU A 28 3.38 3.05 9.15
CA LEU A 28 2.80 4.28 8.61
C LEU A 28 2.71 4.25 7.08
N SER A 29 3.64 3.54 6.40
CA SER A 29 3.65 3.43 4.94
C SER A 29 2.36 2.82 4.36
N TYR A 30 1.67 2.02 5.15
CA TYR A 30 0.43 1.36 4.70
C TYR A 30 -0.82 1.87 5.43
N LEU A 31 -0.67 2.94 6.22
CA LEU A 31 -1.78 3.57 6.92
C LEU A 31 -2.25 4.81 6.16
N TRP A 32 -2.88 4.57 5.00
CA TRP A 32 -3.56 5.61 4.23
C TRP A 32 -2.65 6.81 3.93
N VAL A 33 -3.17 8.02 4.19
CA VAL A 33 -2.45 9.28 3.94
C VAL A 33 -1.17 9.40 4.76
N LEU A 34 -1.08 8.69 5.87
CA LEU A 34 0.11 8.69 6.73
C LEU A 34 1.36 8.12 6.03
N ALA A 35 1.18 7.43 4.91
CA ALA A 35 2.28 6.97 4.07
C ALA A 35 3.14 8.12 3.52
N LEU A 36 2.60 9.33 3.46
CA LEU A 36 3.37 10.52 3.07
C LEU A 36 4.50 10.82 4.06
N VAL A 37 4.29 10.55 5.34
CA VAL A 37 5.28 10.86 6.39
C VAL A 37 6.58 10.08 6.15
N PRO A 38 6.58 8.73 6.07
CA PRO A 38 7.82 8.02 5.81
C PRO A 38 8.39 8.30 4.42
N PHE A 39 7.57 8.58 3.43
CA PHE A 39 8.04 8.93 2.10
C PHE A 39 8.88 10.22 2.09
N MET A 40 8.47 11.21 2.88
CA MET A 40 9.15 12.50 2.94
C MET A 40 10.27 12.55 3.97
N VAL A 41 10.10 11.86 5.09
CA VAL A 41 10.98 11.97 6.26
C VAL A 41 12.06 10.91 6.28
N SER A 42 11.73 9.68 5.88
CA SER A 42 12.68 8.58 5.96
C SER A 42 13.80 8.72 4.91
N ARG A 43 15.03 8.50 5.35
CA ARG A 43 16.20 8.48 4.47
C ARG A 43 16.51 7.08 3.95
N ARG A 44 15.91 6.05 4.54
CA ARG A 44 16.16 4.67 4.17
C ARG A 44 15.38 4.30 2.91
N GLU A 45 16.09 3.84 1.90
CA GLU A 45 15.51 3.44 0.60
C GLU A 45 14.42 2.38 0.75
N PHE A 46 14.65 1.40 1.61
CA PHE A 46 13.69 0.33 1.89
C PHE A 46 12.35 0.86 2.39
N VAL A 47 12.38 1.79 3.35
CA VAL A 47 11.17 2.41 3.91
C VAL A 47 10.48 3.26 2.87
N ARG A 48 11.24 4.03 2.09
CA ARG A 48 10.68 4.88 1.03
C ARG A 48 10.02 4.05 -0.07
N TRP A 49 10.60 2.91 -0.41
CA TRP A 49 10.02 2.00 -1.39
C TRP A 49 8.64 1.51 -0.93
N HIS A 50 8.52 1.06 0.32
CA HIS A 50 7.24 0.65 0.89
C HIS A 50 6.25 1.82 1.00
N ALA A 51 6.74 3.02 1.32
CA ALA A 51 5.91 4.22 1.38
C ALA A 51 5.32 4.56 0.01
N ARG A 52 6.11 4.45 -1.07
CA ARG A 52 5.60 4.63 -2.43
C ARG A 52 4.51 3.63 -2.76
N GLN A 53 4.73 2.37 -2.42
CA GLN A 53 3.74 1.32 -2.64
C GLN A 53 2.45 1.59 -1.87
N GLY A 54 2.57 2.00 -0.60
CA GLY A 54 1.43 2.38 0.24
C GLY A 54 0.66 3.56 -0.32
N LEU A 55 1.36 4.59 -0.82
CA LEU A 55 0.73 5.75 -1.45
C LEU A 55 0.00 5.39 -2.73
N LEU A 56 0.60 4.55 -3.57
CA LEU A 56 -0.06 4.08 -4.79
C LEU A 56 -1.28 3.22 -4.48
N LEU A 57 -1.17 2.37 -3.49
CA LEU A 57 -2.30 1.55 -3.02
C LEU A 57 -3.43 2.44 -2.51
N CYS A 58 -3.10 3.45 -1.71
CA CYS A 58 -4.08 4.41 -1.21
C CYS A 58 -4.74 5.20 -2.34
N GLY A 59 -3.96 5.69 -3.29
CA GLY A 59 -4.47 6.42 -4.45
C GLY A 59 -5.39 5.57 -5.31
N LEU A 60 -4.98 4.35 -5.63
CA LEU A 60 -5.78 3.42 -6.39
C LEU A 60 -7.08 3.04 -5.67
N ALA A 61 -6.97 2.71 -4.38
CA ALA A 61 -8.13 2.43 -3.55
C ALA A 61 -9.09 3.62 -3.50
N GLY A 62 -8.56 4.84 -3.37
CA GLY A 62 -9.35 6.06 -3.37
C GLY A 62 -10.14 6.24 -4.65
N VAL A 63 -9.52 6.02 -5.81
CA VAL A 63 -10.19 6.10 -7.11
C VAL A 63 -11.29 5.04 -7.22
N VAL A 64 -10.99 3.79 -6.84
CA VAL A 64 -11.98 2.70 -6.88
C VAL A 64 -13.15 2.98 -5.93
N PHE A 65 -12.89 3.39 -4.69
CA PHE A 65 -13.93 3.73 -3.72
C PHE A 65 -14.80 4.86 -4.22
N PHE A 66 -14.19 5.92 -4.74
CA PHE A 66 -14.92 7.05 -5.28
C PHE A 66 -15.83 6.63 -6.44
N GLY A 67 -15.30 5.82 -7.37
CA GLY A 67 -16.07 5.29 -8.49
C GLY A 67 -17.28 4.47 -8.02
N VAL A 68 -17.07 3.55 -7.07
CA VAL A 68 -18.14 2.71 -6.53
C VAL A 68 -19.21 3.57 -5.84
N ILE A 69 -18.80 4.59 -5.07
CA ILE A 69 -19.73 5.50 -4.40
C ILE A 69 -20.57 6.26 -5.42
N VAL A 70 -19.94 6.86 -6.45
CA VAL A 70 -20.63 7.65 -7.47
C VAL A 70 -21.61 6.78 -8.26
N VAL A 71 -21.15 5.63 -8.76
CA VAL A 71 -22.00 4.71 -9.53
C VAL A 71 -23.12 4.17 -8.65
N GLY A 72 -22.81 3.79 -7.41
CA GLY A 72 -23.79 3.31 -6.46
C GLY A 72 -24.86 4.36 -6.12
N ALA A 73 -24.45 5.61 -5.94
CA ALA A 73 -25.39 6.72 -5.68
C ALA A 73 -26.35 6.93 -6.87
N ILE A 74 -25.82 6.89 -8.10
CA ILE A 74 -26.64 7.05 -9.30
C ILE A 74 -27.63 5.89 -9.42
N LEU A 75 -27.18 4.64 -9.31
CA LEU A 75 -28.02 3.46 -9.45
C LEU A 75 -29.02 3.30 -8.30
N SER A 76 -28.69 3.78 -7.10
CA SER A 76 -29.60 3.71 -5.95
C SER A 76 -30.83 4.59 -6.12
N THR A 77 -30.80 5.57 -7.05
CA THR A 77 -31.97 6.36 -7.40
C THR A 77 -33.02 5.54 -8.14
N LEU A 78 -32.60 4.47 -8.79
CA LEU A 78 -33.50 3.56 -9.53
C LEU A 78 -34.22 2.58 -8.59
N THR A 79 -33.47 1.90 -7.72
CA THR A 79 -34.05 1.01 -6.71
C THR A 79 -33.15 0.96 -5.47
N LYS A 80 -33.78 0.72 -4.30
CA LYS A 80 -33.05 0.56 -3.04
C LYS A 80 -32.17 -0.70 -3.02
N VAL A 81 -32.47 -1.67 -3.87
CA VAL A 81 -31.68 -2.90 -3.99
C VAL A 81 -30.24 -2.57 -4.38
N PHE A 82 -30.05 -1.61 -5.29
CA PHE A 82 -28.71 -1.19 -5.68
C PHE A 82 -27.93 -0.56 -4.52
N ALA A 83 -28.58 0.20 -3.65
CA ALA A 83 -27.95 0.77 -2.46
C ALA A 83 -27.37 -0.32 -1.56
N TRP A 84 -28.12 -1.38 -1.32
CA TRP A 84 -27.67 -2.52 -0.53
C TRP A 84 -26.51 -3.26 -1.19
N LEU A 85 -26.63 -3.50 -2.50
CA LEU A 85 -25.61 -4.21 -3.29
C LEU A 85 -24.28 -3.44 -3.28
N PHE A 86 -24.31 -2.14 -3.54
CA PHE A 86 -23.11 -1.32 -3.56
C PHE A 86 -22.55 -1.09 -2.16
N GLY A 87 -23.39 -0.98 -1.14
CA GLY A 87 -22.94 -0.93 0.26
C GLY A 87 -22.19 -2.18 0.66
N PHE A 88 -22.70 -3.36 0.27
CA PHE A 88 -22.03 -4.63 0.50
C PHE A 88 -20.70 -4.70 -0.26
N ALA A 89 -20.68 -4.23 -1.50
CA ALA A 89 -19.44 -4.19 -2.30
C ALA A 89 -18.38 -3.28 -1.65
N LEU A 90 -18.79 -2.11 -1.14
CA LEU A 90 -17.88 -1.21 -0.43
C LEU A 90 -17.29 -1.87 0.81
N LEU A 91 -18.12 -2.56 1.58
CA LEU A 91 -17.66 -3.25 2.78
C LEU A 91 -16.60 -4.31 2.43
N ASN A 92 -16.85 -5.09 1.37
CA ASN A 92 -15.88 -6.08 0.90
C ASN A 92 -14.58 -5.44 0.41
N LEU A 93 -14.66 -4.30 -0.27
CA LEU A 93 -13.46 -3.55 -0.71
C LEU A 93 -12.64 -3.06 0.49
N ILE A 94 -13.30 -2.59 1.55
CA ILE A 94 -12.61 -2.16 2.77
C ILE A 94 -11.86 -3.34 3.40
N PHE A 95 -12.54 -4.50 3.53
CA PHE A 95 -11.89 -5.69 4.07
C PHE A 95 -10.70 -6.15 3.21
N LEU A 96 -10.88 -6.14 1.89
CA LEU A 96 -9.79 -6.50 0.97
C LEU A 96 -8.60 -5.55 1.12
N TYR A 97 -8.87 -4.25 1.18
CA TYR A 97 -7.83 -3.24 1.38
C TYR A 97 -7.09 -3.44 2.71
N MET A 98 -7.84 -3.66 3.79
CA MET A 98 -7.24 -3.88 5.11
C MET A 98 -6.41 -5.16 5.14
N ALA A 99 -6.89 -6.24 4.54
CA ALA A 99 -6.15 -7.49 4.46
C ALA A 99 -4.85 -7.33 3.68
N LEU A 100 -4.91 -6.65 2.53
CA LEU A 100 -3.74 -6.41 1.69
C LEU A 100 -2.73 -5.51 2.40
N ALA A 101 -3.19 -4.44 3.05
CA ALA A 101 -2.33 -3.55 3.81
C ALA A 101 -1.64 -4.29 4.97
N LEU A 102 -2.39 -5.15 5.66
CA LEU A 102 -1.85 -5.94 6.77
C LEU A 102 -0.76 -6.91 6.28
N VAL A 103 -1.00 -7.61 5.17
CA VAL A 103 0.00 -8.50 4.56
C VAL A 103 1.25 -7.72 4.18
N CYS A 104 1.08 -6.55 3.55
CA CYS A 104 2.21 -5.69 3.19
C CYS A 104 3.00 -5.22 4.42
N MET A 105 2.31 -4.85 5.50
CA MET A 105 2.97 -4.47 6.76
C MET A 105 3.80 -5.60 7.35
N ILE A 106 3.23 -6.82 7.39
CA ILE A 106 3.94 -7.98 7.92
C ILE A 106 5.17 -8.29 7.08
N LYS A 107 5.04 -8.26 5.76
CA LYS A 107 6.16 -8.48 4.85
C LYS A 107 7.25 -7.41 5.01
N ALA A 108 6.85 -6.15 5.14
CA ALA A 108 7.77 -5.04 5.34
C ALA A 108 8.54 -5.17 6.67
N MET A 109 7.87 -5.57 7.74
CA MET A 109 8.49 -5.76 9.04
C MET A 109 9.46 -6.95 9.07
N ARG A 110 9.29 -7.92 8.16
CA ARG A 110 10.22 -9.03 7.98
C ARG A 110 11.43 -8.67 7.13
N GLY A 111 11.49 -7.44 6.64
CA GLY A 111 12.56 -6.97 5.77
C GLY A 111 12.40 -7.40 4.31
N GLU A 112 11.23 -7.86 3.92
CA GLU A 112 10.96 -8.31 2.55
C GLU A 112 10.40 -7.18 1.69
N ARG A 113 10.88 -7.07 0.46
CA ARG A 113 10.32 -6.16 -0.55
C ARG A 113 9.27 -6.91 -1.38
N TRP A 114 8.13 -7.16 -0.75
CA TRP A 114 7.04 -7.81 -1.47
C TRP A 114 6.26 -6.76 -2.28
N ALA A 115 6.38 -6.84 -3.60
CA ALA A 115 5.64 -5.96 -4.50
C ALA A 115 4.23 -6.51 -4.71
N ILE A 116 3.23 -5.64 -4.55
CA ILE A 116 1.85 -5.98 -4.89
C ILE A 116 1.80 -6.21 -6.41
N PRO A 117 1.17 -7.30 -6.87
CA PRO A 117 1.02 -7.56 -8.30
C PRO A 117 0.44 -6.41 -9.04
N PHE A 118 0.63 -5.79 -9.94
CA PHE A 118 0.17 -4.56 -10.61
C PHE A 118 0.82 -3.28 -10.09
N LEU A 119 1.00 -3.13 -8.78
CA LEU A 119 1.57 -1.91 -8.21
C LEU A 119 3.09 -1.92 -8.19
N GLY A 120 3.71 -3.10 -8.11
CA GLY A 120 5.16 -3.23 -8.10
C GLY A 120 5.83 -2.58 -9.28
N ASP A 121 5.30 -2.79 -10.48
CA ASP A 121 5.82 -2.18 -11.71
C ASP A 121 5.70 -0.65 -11.70
N LEU A 122 4.60 -0.13 -11.16
CA LEU A 122 4.39 1.31 -11.05
C LEU A 122 5.32 1.95 -10.02
N VAL A 123 5.60 1.25 -8.92
CA VAL A 123 6.54 1.73 -7.89
C VAL A 123 7.94 1.90 -8.48
N GLU A 124 8.37 0.95 -9.31
CA GLU A 124 9.70 0.99 -9.93
C GLU A 124 9.83 2.10 -10.99
N ARG A 125 8.71 2.49 -11.61
CA ARG A 125 8.69 3.54 -12.63
C ARG A 125 8.65 4.96 -12.04
N ILE A 126 8.28 5.09 -10.80
CA ILE A 126 8.25 6.36 -10.08
C ILE A 126 9.58 6.53 -9.32
#